data_93106058d0b99cdf4f6228a5da53578c
#
_entry.id   93106058d0b99cdf4f6228a5da53578c
#
_cell.length_a   1.000
_cell.length_b   1.000
_cell.length_c   1.000
_cell.angle_alpha   90.00
_cell.angle_beta   90.00
_cell.angle_gamma   90.00
#
_symmetry.space_group_name_H-M   'P 1'
#
loop_
_entity.id
_entity.type
_entity.pdbx_description
1 polymer ?
#
loop_
_entity_poly.entity_id
_entity_poly.type
_entity_poly.pdbx_seq_one_letter_code
_entity_poly.pdbx_strand_id
1 'polypeptide(L)'
;MRFLFVGDSMTIGSAGEHSWRYRMWQHLVSTGVPFEIVGPRRALYDIAANAPVSHAYADPDFPADARRHLAGWGEGWLHMAPVIRETVAAERADVLLVSLGLIDLGFYTNSDQTAANARTFITEARHANPHVRMVLLPVIPNIRAESDAPFAAECDRFNVLLAKTVADLDTPTSPILLASHPPSYDIHADTYDGTHPGPTGETKLAAAFATAMHQAWGLGGAYAAA
;
A
#
# COMPACT_ATOMS: atom_id res chain seq x y z
N MET A 1 -13.14 1.25 -13.25
CA MET A 1 -12.46 1.87 -12.10
C MET A 1 -10.99 1.50 -12.15
N ARG A 2 -10.09 2.46 -11.97
CA ARG A 2 -8.63 2.29 -12.15
C ARG A 2 -7.94 2.34 -10.80
N PHE A 3 -7.38 1.19 -10.37
CA PHE A 3 -6.70 1.04 -9.09
C PHE A 3 -5.20 1.23 -9.25
N LEU A 4 -4.61 2.07 -8.40
CA LEU A 4 -3.16 2.25 -8.28
C LEU A 4 -2.70 1.75 -6.91
N PHE A 5 -1.85 0.73 -6.90
CA PHE A 5 -1.19 0.25 -5.70
C PHE A 5 0.07 1.07 -5.46
N VAL A 6 0.18 1.68 -4.30
CA VAL A 6 1.33 2.53 -3.92
C VAL A 6 1.97 1.99 -2.65
N GLY A 7 3.30 1.88 -2.64
CA GLY A 7 3.96 1.39 -1.44
C GLY A 7 5.48 1.23 -1.55
N ASP A 8 6.01 0.62 -0.52
CA ASP A 8 7.43 0.30 -0.34
C ASP A 8 7.75 -1.15 -0.76
N SER A 9 8.76 -1.75 -0.12
CA SER A 9 9.17 -3.14 -0.34
C SER A 9 8.06 -4.16 -0.07
N MET A 10 7.20 -3.92 0.93
CA MET A 10 6.05 -4.79 1.25
C MET A 10 5.02 -4.81 0.10
N THR A 11 4.99 -3.76 -0.71
CA THR A 11 4.07 -3.63 -1.85
C THR A 11 4.70 -4.09 -3.16
N ILE A 12 5.95 -3.74 -3.46
CA ILE A 12 6.59 -4.22 -4.68
C ILE A 12 6.77 -5.74 -4.65
N GLY A 13 7.14 -6.32 -3.52
CA GLY A 13 7.42 -7.75 -3.36
C GLY A 13 8.75 -8.19 -3.96
N SER A 14 9.25 -9.35 -3.53
CA SER A 14 10.48 -9.96 -4.04
C SER A 14 10.20 -10.96 -5.15
N ALA A 15 11.22 -11.26 -5.95
CA ALA A 15 11.16 -12.31 -6.98
C ALA A 15 10.69 -13.64 -6.36
N GLY A 16 9.69 -14.27 -6.95
CA GLY A 16 9.08 -15.52 -6.47
C GLY A 16 7.89 -15.34 -5.53
N GLU A 17 7.51 -14.10 -5.19
CA GLU A 17 6.33 -13.81 -4.36
C GLU A 17 5.06 -13.59 -5.18
N HIS A 18 3.90 -13.80 -4.53
CA HIS A 18 2.63 -13.33 -5.05
C HIS A 18 2.46 -11.83 -4.83
N SER A 19 2.82 -11.31 -3.64
CA SER A 19 2.51 -10.00 -3.07
C SER A 19 1.02 -9.79 -2.72
N TRP A 20 0.72 -8.87 -1.80
CA TRP A 20 -0.67 -8.54 -1.45
C TRP A 20 -1.45 -7.92 -2.63
N ARG A 21 -0.76 -7.37 -3.63
CA ARG A 21 -1.36 -6.85 -4.87
C ARG A 21 -2.03 -7.96 -5.67
N TYR A 22 -1.41 -9.14 -5.75
CA TYR A 22 -1.99 -10.33 -6.37
C TYR A 22 -3.24 -10.79 -5.62
N ARG A 23 -3.18 -10.85 -4.26
CA ARG A 23 -4.34 -11.22 -3.43
C ARG A 23 -5.50 -10.25 -3.63
N MET A 24 -5.21 -8.95 -3.74
CA MET A 24 -6.21 -7.93 -4.01
C MET A 24 -6.80 -8.06 -5.42
N TRP A 25 -5.97 -8.37 -6.42
CA TRP A 25 -6.42 -8.65 -7.78
C TRP A 25 -7.36 -9.87 -7.81
N GLN A 26 -7.01 -10.99 -7.18
CA GLN A 26 -7.88 -12.15 -7.06
C GLN A 26 -9.24 -11.79 -6.45
N HIS A 27 -9.22 -11.01 -5.37
CA HIS A 27 -10.42 -10.52 -4.73
C HIS A 27 -11.30 -9.69 -5.69
N LEU A 28 -10.73 -8.71 -6.36
CA LEU A 28 -11.47 -7.87 -7.31
C LEU A 28 -12.07 -8.69 -8.47
N VAL A 29 -11.32 -9.67 -8.97
CA VAL A 29 -11.84 -10.62 -10.01
C VAL A 29 -13.03 -11.41 -9.46
N SER A 30 -12.94 -11.93 -8.24
CA SER A 30 -13.99 -12.77 -7.64
C SER A 30 -15.30 -12.01 -7.41
N THR A 31 -15.23 -10.69 -7.21
CA THR A 31 -16.41 -9.85 -6.98
C THR A 31 -17.12 -9.38 -8.26
N GLY A 32 -16.52 -9.62 -9.43
CA GLY A 32 -17.08 -9.22 -10.71
C GLY A 32 -17.15 -7.70 -10.94
N VAL A 33 -16.45 -6.91 -10.13
CA VAL A 33 -16.36 -5.46 -10.32
C VAL A 33 -15.53 -5.16 -11.57
N PRO A 34 -15.99 -4.34 -12.53
CA PRO A 34 -15.14 -3.91 -13.64
C PRO A 34 -14.01 -3.02 -13.14
N PHE A 35 -12.75 -3.46 -13.32
CA PHE A 35 -11.59 -2.73 -12.87
C PHE A 35 -10.40 -2.88 -13.83
N GLU A 36 -9.46 -1.94 -13.70
CA GLU A 36 -8.12 -1.99 -14.27
C GLU A 36 -7.12 -1.73 -13.15
N ILE A 37 -5.98 -2.41 -13.15
CA ILE A 37 -4.84 -2.07 -12.30
C ILE A 37 -3.88 -1.24 -13.14
N VAL A 38 -3.50 -0.07 -12.60
CA VAL A 38 -2.67 0.90 -13.30
C VAL A 38 -1.40 1.22 -12.53
N GLY A 39 -0.41 1.80 -13.21
CA GLY A 39 0.85 2.21 -12.60
C GLY A 39 2.01 2.12 -13.58
N PRO A 40 3.09 2.87 -13.33
CA PRO A 40 4.24 2.95 -14.24
C PRO A 40 5.19 1.74 -14.15
N ARG A 41 5.13 0.97 -13.06
CA ARG A 41 6.03 -0.16 -12.76
C ARG A 41 5.28 -1.48 -12.84
N ARG A 42 6.02 -2.60 -13.07
CA ARG A 42 5.46 -3.97 -13.15
C ARG A 42 6.38 -5.02 -12.54
N ALA A 43 7.62 -4.67 -12.26
CA ALA A 43 8.62 -5.61 -11.78
C ALA A 43 8.52 -5.82 -10.27
N LEU A 44 8.87 -7.03 -9.84
CA LEU A 44 9.26 -7.35 -8.47
C LEU A 44 10.72 -6.96 -8.26
N TYR A 45 11.11 -6.83 -7.00
CA TYR A 45 12.50 -6.62 -6.63
C TYR A 45 13.30 -7.93 -6.69
N ASP A 46 14.43 -7.92 -7.38
CA ASP A 46 15.37 -9.02 -7.40
C ASP A 46 16.50 -8.73 -6.40
N ILE A 47 16.56 -9.51 -5.32
CA ILE A 47 17.52 -9.32 -4.23
C ILE A 47 18.94 -9.57 -4.75
N ALA A 48 19.16 -10.56 -5.64
CA ALA A 48 20.47 -10.87 -6.16
C ALA A 48 20.99 -9.79 -7.11
N ALA A 49 20.10 -9.22 -7.93
CA ALA A 49 20.42 -8.11 -8.82
C ALA A 49 20.42 -6.74 -8.10
N ASN A 50 19.90 -6.70 -6.88
CA ASN A 50 19.66 -5.46 -6.09
C ASN A 50 18.90 -4.40 -6.91
N ALA A 51 17.85 -4.82 -7.64
CA ALA A 51 17.11 -3.96 -8.56
C ALA A 51 15.67 -4.46 -8.81
N PRO A 52 14.73 -3.56 -9.18
CA PRO A 52 13.34 -3.92 -9.52
C PRO A 52 13.26 -4.40 -10.99
N VAL A 53 13.80 -5.59 -11.27
CA VAL A 53 13.92 -6.12 -12.63
C VAL A 53 13.27 -7.49 -12.84
N SER A 54 12.76 -8.13 -11.78
CA SER A 54 12.18 -9.47 -11.88
C SER A 54 10.72 -9.43 -12.32
N HIS A 55 10.34 -10.37 -13.20
CA HIS A 55 8.96 -10.67 -13.55
C HIS A 55 8.54 -12.09 -13.11
N ALA A 56 9.34 -12.73 -12.27
CA ALA A 56 9.12 -14.06 -11.73
C ALA A 56 8.12 -13.96 -10.54
N TYR A 57 6.87 -13.70 -10.83
CA TYR A 57 5.79 -13.82 -9.84
C TYR A 57 5.55 -15.29 -9.49
N ALA A 58 5.12 -15.58 -8.26
CA ALA A 58 4.82 -16.95 -7.82
C ALA A 58 3.75 -17.63 -8.65
N ASP A 59 2.74 -16.86 -9.11
CA ASP A 59 1.78 -17.31 -10.11
C ASP A 59 2.20 -16.82 -11.49
N PRO A 60 2.67 -17.69 -12.40
CA PRO A 60 3.05 -17.31 -13.75
C PRO A 60 1.86 -16.81 -14.58
N ASP A 61 0.65 -17.22 -14.25
CA ASP A 61 -0.59 -16.84 -14.95
C ASP A 61 -1.15 -15.49 -14.46
N PHE A 62 -0.54 -14.85 -13.46
CA PHE A 62 -0.91 -13.50 -13.05
C PHE A 62 -0.80 -12.55 -14.26
N PRO A 63 -1.91 -11.95 -14.74
CA PRO A 63 -1.89 -11.18 -15.98
C PRO A 63 -0.91 -9.99 -15.92
N ALA A 64 -0.14 -9.81 -16.98
CA ALA A 64 0.88 -8.76 -17.03
C ALA A 64 0.31 -7.34 -16.78
N ASP A 65 -0.92 -7.08 -17.22
CA ASP A 65 -1.58 -5.78 -17.00
C ASP A 65 -2.06 -5.61 -15.54
N ALA A 66 -2.31 -6.70 -14.82
CA ALA A 66 -2.65 -6.67 -13.41
C ALA A 66 -1.42 -6.54 -12.48
N ARG A 67 -0.21 -6.66 -13.00
CA ARG A 67 1.05 -6.52 -12.23
C ARG A 67 1.46 -5.06 -11.99
N ARG A 68 0.73 -4.09 -12.53
CA ARG A 68 1.08 -2.66 -12.50
C ARG A 68 0.99 -2.06 -11.08
N HIS A 69 1.89 -1.12 -10.75
CA HIS A 69 1.96 -0.45 -9.46
C HIS A 69 2.83 0.81 -9.49
N LEU A 70 2.80 1.57 -8.40
CA LEU A 70 3.77 2.60 -8.02
C LEU A 70 4.36 2.20 -6.66
N ALA A 71 5.27 1.23 -6.65
CA ALA A 71 5.91 0.79 -5.42
C ALA A 71 7.40 0.55 -5.66
N GLY A 72 8.24 0.83 -4.68
CA GLY A 72 9.67 0.67 -4.77
C GLY A 72 10.33 0.21 -3.49
N TRP A 73 11.37 -0.60 -3.63
CA TRP A 73 12.15 -1.08 -2.52
C TRP A 73 12.89 0.08 -1.85
N GLY A 74 12.68 0.26 -0.54
CA GLY A 74 13.29 1.37 0.19
C GLY A 74 12.68 2.74 -0.08
N GLU A 75 11.54 2.82 -0.78
CA GLU A 75 10.82 4.06 -1.04
C GLU A 75 9.70 4.28 0.01
N GLY A 76 9.50 5.52 0.44
CA GLY A 76 8.47 5.91 1.40
C GLY A 76 7.62 7.07 0.91
N TRP A 77 6.82 7.69 1.78
CA TRP A 77 6.05 8.91 1.48
C TRP A 77 6.92 10.02 0.90
N LEU A 78 8.17 10.15 1.45
CA LEU A 78 9.15 11.12 0.97
C LEU A 78 9.43 10.99 -0.54
N HIS A 79 9.47 9.76 -1.04
CA HIS A 79 9.78 9.45 -2.43
C HIS A 79 8.54 9.50 -3.33
N MET A 80 7.36 9.15 -2.78
CA MET A 80 6.12 9.05 -3.55
C MET A 80 5.41 10.40 -3.70
N ALA A 81 5.50 11.31 -2.70
CA ALA A 81 4.85 12.61 -2.75
C ALA A 81 5.24 13.46 -3.96
N PRO A 82 6.51 13.52 -4.40
CA PRO A 82 6.91 14.28 -5.58
C PRO A 82 6.40 13.75 -6.91
N VAL A 83 6.10 12.45 -7.00
CA VAL A 83 5.75 11.79 -8.28
C VAL A 83 4.28 11.45 -8.43
N ILE A 84 3.51 11.51 -7.34
CA ILE A 84 2.11 11.01 -7.35
C ILE A 84 1.19 11.82 -8.27
N ARG A 85 1.37 13.12 -8.35
CA ARG A 85 0.55 13.98 -9.23
C ARG A 85 0.65 13.55 -10.68
N GLU A 86 1.88 13.43 -11.17
CA GLU A 86 2.12 13.01 -12.55
C GLU A 86 1.62 11.59 -12.79
N THR A 87 1.86 10.68 -11.84
CA THR A 87 1.40 9.29 -11.93
C THR A 87 -0.13 9.20 -11.99
N VAL A 88 -0.86 9.89 -11.10
CA VAL A 88 -2.33 9.87 -11.10
C VAL A 88 -2.88 10.43 -12.40
N ALA A 89 -2.29 11.51 -12.92
CA ALA A 89 -2.71 12.11 -14.19
C ALA A 89 -2.46 11.18 -15.38
N ALA A 90 -1.26 10.62 -15.50
CA ALA A 90 -0.88 9.75 -16.62
C ALA A 90 -1.67 8.44 -16.61
N GLU A 91 -1.84 7.84 -15.45
CA GLU A 91 -2.52 6.55 -15.27
C GLU A 91 -4.04 6.72 -15.10
N ARG A 92 -4.55 7.93 -14.95
CA ARG A 92 -5.98 8.23 -14.70
C ARG A 92 -6.53 7.40 -13.54
N ALA A 93 -5.79 7.34 -12.43
CA ALA A 93 -6.16 6.53 -11.28
C ALA A 93 -7.42 7.09 -10.59
N ASP A 94 -8.36 6.20 -10.26
CA ASP A 94 -9.61 6.52 -9.55
C ASP A 94 -9.49 6.21 -8.06
N VAL A 95 -8.74 5.13 -7.72
CA VAL A 95 -8.57 4.63 -6.35
C VAL A 95 -7.10 4.34 -6.10
N LEU A 96 -6.55 4.86 -5.00
CA LEU A 96 -5.20 4.55 -4.53
C LEU A 96 -5.29 3.65 -3.28
N LEU A 97 -4.56 2.54 -3.29
CA LEU A 97 -4.36 1.69 -2.13
C LEU A 97 -2.91 1.87 -1.68
N VAL A 98 -2.71 2.48 -0.51
CA VAL A 98 -1.40 3.00 -0.09
C VAL A 98 -0.92 2.33 1.19
N SER A 99 0.26 1.70 1.13
CA SER A 99 0.97 1.12 2.26
C SER A 99 2.38 1.71 2.30
N LEU A 100 2.57 2.74 3.11
CA LEU A 100 3.82 3.51 3.24
C LEU A 100 4.05 3.99 4.67
N GLY A 101 5.29 4.29 5.01
CA GLY A 101 5.70 4.95 6.25
C GLY A 101 6.75 4.19 7.02
N LEU A 102 6.80 2.86 6.94
CA LEU A 102 7.80 2.06 7.65
C LEU A 102 9.23 2.46 7.26
N ILE A 103 9.46 2.65 5.97
CA ILE A 103 10.75 3.06 5.41
C ILE A 103 11.11 4.49 5.79
N ASP A 104 10.13 5.41 5.76
CA ASP A 104 10.35 6.79 6.21
C ASP A 104 10.86 6.80 7.64
N LEU A 105 10.15 6.16 8.56
CA LEU A 105 10.45 6.13 9.99
C LEU A 105 11.72 5.35 10.32
N GLY A 106 12.01 4.31 9.54
CA GLY A 106 13.17 3.48 9.76
C GLY A 106 14.50 4.08 9.30
N PHE A 107 14.47 4.98 8.29
CA PHE A 107 15.69 5.38 7.58
C PHE A 107 15.81 6.86 7.24
N TYR A 108 14.72 7.62 7.11
CA TYR A 108 14.77 8.94 6.48
C TYR A 108 14.24 10.08 7.35
N THR A 109 13.10 9.87 8.02
CA THR A 109 12.35 10.95 8.66
C THR A 109 11.78 10.49 10.01
N ASN A 110 11.27 11.44 10.79
CA ASN A 110 10.48 11.17 11.98
C ASN A 110 8.99 11.18 11.67
N SER A 111 8.15 10.86 12.65
CA SER A 111 6.70 10.79 12.50
C SER A 111 6.05 12.09 12.04
N ASP A 112 6.52 13.26 12.49
CA ASP A 112 5.98 14.57 12.09
C ASP A 112 6.27 14.85 10.60
N GLN A 113 7.50 14.62 10.16
CA GLN A 113 7.89 14.82 8.76
C GLN A 113 7.21 13.78 7.85
N THR A 114 7.09 12.53 8.30
CA THR A 114 6.38 11.48 7.55
C THR A 114 4.89 11.86 7.35
N ALA A 115 4.23 12.39 8.38
CA ALA A 115 2.87 12.87 8.28
C ALA A 115 2.73 14.09 7.35
N ALA A 116 3.72 14.99 7.34
CA ALA A 116 3.75 16.11 6.39
C ALA A 116 3.90 15.62 4.94
N ASN A 117 4.74 14.61 4.70
CA ASN A 117 4.90 13.98 3.38
C ASN A 117 3.61 13.27 2.93
N ALA A 118 2.93 12.55 3.84
CA ALA A 118 1.63 11.94 3.56
C ALA A 118 0.57 13.00 3.17
N ARG A 119 0.52 14.11 3.88
CA ARG A 119 -0.36 15.24 3.56
C ARG A 119 -0.06 15.83 2.18
N THR A 120 1.22 16.02 1.86
CA THR A 120 1.66 16.47 0.53
C THR A 120 1.22 15.49 -0.55
N PHE A 121 1.44 14.19 -0.36
CA PHE A 121 1.01 13.14 -1.29
C PHE A 121 -0.49 13.21 -1.59
N ILE A 122 -1.34 13.30 -0.55
CA ILE A 122 -2.79 13.40 -0.69
C ILE A 122 -3.17 14.65 -1.51
N THR A 123 -2.55 15.78 -1.20
CA THR A 123 -2.81 17.06 -1.89
C THR A 123 -2.41 16.97 -3.35
N GLU A 124 -1.24 16.44 -3.66
CA GLU A 124 -0.75 16.31 -5.03
C GLU A 124 -1.55 15.29 -5.85
N ALA A 125 -1.99 14.19 -5.24
CA ALA A 125 -2.90 13.25 -5.91
C ALA A 125 -4.23 13.93 -6.30
N ARG A 126 -4.78 14.78 -5.43
CA ARG A 126 -6.00 15.55 -5.70
C ARG A 126 -5.83 16.64 -6.74
N HIS A 127 -4.65 17.25 -6.85
CA HIS A 127 -4.35 18.19 -7.93
C HIS A 127 -4.45 17.52 -9.30
N ALA A 128 -4.14 16.22 -9.40
CA ALA A 128 -4.28 15.48 -10.65
C ALA A 128 -5.70 14.96 -10.89
N ASN A 129 -6.36 14.46 -9.83
CA ASN A 129 -7.74 13.99 -9.89
C ASN A 129 -8.49 14.43 -8.63
N PRO A 130 -9.35 15.48 -8.69
CA PRO A 130 -10.07 16.00 -7.53
C PRO A 130 -11.12 15.03 -6.97
N HIS A 131 -11.36 13.90 -7.64
CA HIS A 131 -12.30 12.85 -7.23
C HIS A 131 -11.58 11.55 -6.81
N VAL A 132 -10.26 11.55 -6.76
CA VAL A 132 -9.50 10.34 -6.39
C VAL A 132 -9.87 9.88 -4.98
N ARG A 133 -10.15 8.58 -4.86
CA ARG A 133 -10.40 7.93 -3.57
C ARG A 133 -9.11 7.31 -3.07
N MET A 134 -8.92 7.30 -1.76
CA MET A 134 -7.69 6.72 -1.17
C MET A 134 -8.03 5.83 0.00
N VAL A 135 -7.35 4.69 0.08
CA VAL A 135 -7.31 3.86 1.28
C VAL A 135 -5.87 3.81 1.76
N LEU A 136 -5.62 4.33 2.94
CA LEU A 136 -4.30 4.34 3.56
C LEU A 136 -4.24 3.23 4.61
N LEU A 137 -3.17 2.45 4.59
CA LEU A 137 -2.90 1.45 5.63
C LEU A 137 -2.01 2.08 6.71
N PRO A 138 -2.35 1.94 8.01
CA PRO A 138 -1.44 2.30 9.08
C PRO A 138 -0.12 1.53 8.97
N VAL A 139 0.98 2.10 9.44
CA VAL A 139 2.25 1.38 9.51
C VAL A 139 2.11 0.18 10.43
N ILE A 140 2.50 -0.97 9.90
CA ILE A 140 2.68 -2.21 10.67
C ILE A 140 4.15 -2.23 11.07
N PRO A 141 4.49 -2.12 12.37
CA PRO A 141 5.87 -2.18 12.80
C PRO A 141 6.50 -3.53 12.43
N ASN A 142 7.77 -3.49 12.03
CA ASN A 142 8.53 -4.71 11.77
C ASN A 142 9.21 -5.23 13.06
N ILE A 143 9.94 -6.34 12.96
CA ILE A 143 10.60 -7.00 14.10
C ILE A 143 11.56 -6.06 14.85
N ARG A 144 12.09 -5.03 14.21
CA ARG A 144 12.94 -4.01 14.87
C ARG A 144 12.22 -3.36 16.06
N ALA A 145 10.91 -3.16 15.98
CA ALA A 145 10.11 -2.53 17.04
C ALA A 145 10.11 -3.33 18.35
N GLU A 146 10.41 -4.61 18.33
CA GLU A 146 10.49 -5.44 19.54
C GLU A 146 11.73 -5.10 20.41
N SER A 147 12.78 -4.60 19.79
CA SER A 147 14.04 -4.27 20.48
C SER A 147 14.43 -2.80 20.43
N ASP A 148 13.75 -1.99 19.61
CA ASP A 148 13.99 -0.55 19.41
C ASP A 148 12.72 0.23 19.82
N ALA A 149 12.60 0.49 21.13
CA ALA A 149 11.46 1.23 21.67
C ALA A 149 11.27 2.65 21.08
N PRO A 150 12.33 3.43 20.79
CA PRO A 150 12.19 4.68 20.05
C PRO A 150 11.55 4.52 18.67
N PHE A 151 11.96 3.51 17.91
CA PHE A 151 11.36 3.23 16.60
C PHE A 151 9.89 2.80 16.71
N ALA A 152 9.57 1.92 17.69
CA ALA A 152 8.18 1.53 17.96
C ALA A 152 7.31 2.76 18.27
N ALA A 153 7.80 3.65 19.14
CA ALA A 153 7.10 4.88 19.51
C ALA A 153 6.88 5.82 18.30
N GLU A 154 7.84 5.91 17.37
CA GLU A 154 7.69 6.68 16.14
C GLU A 154 6.61 6.06 15.22
N CYS A 155 6.52 4.73 15.11
CA CYS A 155 5.47 4.06 14.37
C CYS A 155 4.07 4.35 14.96
N ASP A 156 3.92 4.21 16.27
CA ASP A 156 2.67 4.50 16.97
C ASP A 156 2.25 5.96 16.80
N ARG A 157 3.20 6.88 17.01
CA ARG A 157 2.96 8.31 16.85
C ARG A 157 2.56 8.65 15.41
N PHE A 158 3.25 8.09 14.41
CA PHE A 158 2.89 8.30 13.02
C PHE A 158 1.48 7.81 12.72
N ASN A 159 1.07 6.65 13.21
CA ASN A 159 -0.26 6.12 13.00
C ASN A 159 -1.35 7.06 13.58
N VAL A 160 -1.10 7.68 14.74
CA VAL A 160 -1.98 8.73 15.29
C VAL A 160 -2.03 9.96 14.39
N LEU A 161 -0.88 10.41 13.88
CA LEU A 161 -0.79 11.57 12.97
C LEU A 161 -1.42 11.27 11.61
N LEU A 162 -1.30 10.04 11.11
CA LEU A 162 -1.93 9.60 9.87
C LEU A 162 -3.47 9.60 10.02
N ALA A 163 -3.99 9.07 11.13
CA ALA A 163 -5.42 9.12 11.42
C ALA A 163 -5.95 10.56 11.48
N LYS A 164 -5.19 11.46 12.14
CA LYS A 164 -5.52 12.89 12.14
C LYS A 164 -5.49 13.50 10.74
N THR A 165 -4.48 13.16 9.94
CA THR A 165 -4.35 13.64 8.55
C THR A 165 -5.53 13.20 7.70
N VAL A 166 -5.97 11.95 7.85
CA VAL A 166 -7.17 11.43 7.18
C VAL A 166 -8.40 12.23 7.61
N ALA A 167 -8.62 12.38 8.91
CA ALA A 167 -9.77 13.13 9.43
C ALA A 167 -9.81 14.60 8.97
N ASP A 168 -8.64 15.25 8.91
CA ASP A 168 -8.52 16.65 8.47
C ASP A 168 -8.77 16.82 6.94
N LEU A 169 -8.43 15.80 6.15
CA LEU A 169 -8.44 15.89 4.68
C LEU A 169 -9.57 15.10 4.02
N ASP A 170 -10.30 14.26 4.76
CA ASP A 170 -11.43 13.52 4.18
C ASP A 170 -12.52 14.48 3.68
N THR A 171 -13.02 14.20 2.46
CA THR A 171 -14.10 14.98 1.87
C THR A 171 -15.05 14.09 1.08
N PRO A 172 -16.34 14.45 0.98
CA PRO A 172 -17.28 13.67 0.17
C PRO A 172 -16.89 13.54 -1.31
N THR A 173 -16.18 14.53 -1.85
CA THR A 173 -15.76 14.56 -3.26
C THR A 173 -14.57 13.65 -3.54
N SER A 174 -13.64 13.58 -2.59
CA SER A 174 -12.45 12.75 -2.66
C SER A 174 -12.22 12.07 -1.31
N PRO A 175 -12.96 11.00 -1.04
CA PRO A 175 -12.93 10.36 0.27
C PRO A 175 -11.62 9.61 0.51
N ILE A 176 -11.16 9.68 1.76
CA ILE A 176 -9.98 8.99 2.25
C ILE A 176 -10.38 8.08 3.40
N LEU A 177 -9.98 6.82 3.34
CA LEU A 177 -10.17 5.85 4.42
C LEU A 177 -8.83 5.53 5.06
N LEU A 178 -8.84 5.40 6.37
CA LEU A 178 -7.78 4.69 7.08
C LEU A 178 -8.26 3.26 7.27
N ALA A 179 -7.59 2.29 6.65
CA ALA A 179 -7.89 0.89 6.86
C ALA A 179 -7.59 0.51 8.32
N SER A 180 -8.35 -0.43 8.86
CA SER A 180 -7.98 -1.01 10.15
C SER A 180 -6.68 -1.79 10.02
N HIS A 181 -5.87 -1.80 11.07
CA HIS A 181 -4.74 -2.72 11.16
C HIS A 181 -5.25 -4.15 10.91
N PRO A 182 -4.58 -4.96 10.06
CA PRO A 182 -5.06 -6.30 9.76
C PRO A 182 -5.27 -7.12 11.05
N PRO A 183 -6.47 -7.66 11.28
CA PRO A 183 -6.73 -8.45 12.48
C PRO A 183 -5.77 -9.63 12.58
N SER A 184 -5.23 -9.88 13.76
CA SER A 184 -4.33 -11.02 14.01
C SER A 184 -3.06 -11.02 13.13
N TYR A 185 -2.60 -9.85 12.64
CA TYR A 185 -1.30 -9.79 11.98
C TYR A 185 -0.21 -10.03 13.00
N ASP A 186 0.56 -11.09 12.77
CA ASP A 186 1.67 -11.52 13.62
C ASP A 186 2.96 -11.43 12.82
N ILE A 187 3.91 -10.62 13.29
CA ILE A 187 5.14 -10.35 12.57
C ILE A 187 5.97 -11.62 12.33
N HIS A 188 5.91 -12.59 13.24
CA HIS A 188 6.66 -13.84 13.13
C HIS A 188 5.97 -14.88 12.25
N ALA A 189 4.63 -14.88 12.20
CA ALA A 189 3.86 -15.85 11.43
C ALA A 189 3.51 -15.35 10.01
N ASP A 190 3.35 -14.04 9.85
CA ASP A 190 2.86 -13.42 8.61
C ASP A 190 3.96 -12.81 7.75
N THR A 191 5.23 -12.82 8.22
CA THR A 191 6.38 -12.35 7.44
C THR A 191 7.45 -13.44 7.36
N TYR A 192 8.31 -13.37 6.34
CA TYR A 192 9.39 -14.36 6.20
C TYR A 192 10.73 -13.89 6.82
N ASP A 193 10.85 -12.60 7.14
CA ASP A 193 12.06 -12.00 7.68
C ASP A 193 11.81 -10.99 8.81
N GLY A 194 10.60 -10.95 9.35
CA GLY A 194 10.18 -9.99 10.36
C GLY A 194 9.75 -8.63 9.81
N THR A 195 9.67 -8.50 8.47
CA THR A 195 9.27 -7.25 7.78
C THR A 195 8.36 -7.54 6.59
N HIS A 196 8.83 -8.36 5.66
CA HIS A 196 8.16 -8.58 4.40
C HIS A 196 7.11 -9.68 4.50
N PRO A 197 5.88 -9.43 4.02
CA PRO A 197 4.78 -10.37 4.20
C PRO A 197 5.02 -11.68 3.44
N GLY A 198 4.82 -12.81 4.13
CA GLY A 198 4.62 -14.11 3.52
C GLY A 198 3.17 -14.30 3.05
N PRO A 199 2.78 -15.48 2.54
CA PRO A 199 1.47 -15.70 1.94
C PRO A 199 0.28 -15.34 2.83
N THR A 200 0.37 -15.58 4.15
CA THR A 200 -0.67 -15.20 5.12
C THR A 200 -0.72 -13.69 5.34
N GLY A 201 0.44 -13.05 5.45
CA GLY A 201 0.56 -11.59 5.57
C GLY A 201 0.02 -10.88 4.33
N GLU A 202 0.37 -11.33 3.12
CA GLU A 202 -0.18 -10.82 1.86
C GLU A 202 -1.72 -10.83 1.86
N THR A 203 -2.31 -11.96 2.31
CA THR A 203 -3.76 -12.13 2.39
C THR A 203 -4.38 -11.14 3.39
N LYS A 204 -3.78 -10.99 4.58
CA LYS A 204 -4.25 -10.07 5.62
C LYS A 204 -4.16 -8.60 5.17
N LEU A 205 -3.10 -8.20 4.47
CA LEU A 205 -2.97 -6.85 3.91
C LEU A 205 -4.05 -6.58 2.86
N ALA A 206 -4.25 -7.49 1.92
CA ALA A 206 -5.30 -7.36 0.91
C ALA A 206 -6.69 -7.27 1.56
N ALA A 207 -6.94 -8.10 2.59
CA ALA A 207 -8.21 -8.10 3.32
C ALA A 207 -8.47 -6.77 4.03
N ALA A 208 -7.46 -6.12 4.59
CA ALA A 208 -7.60 -4.81 5.23
C ALA A 208 -8.09 -3.75 4.24
N PHE A 209 -7.48 -3.66 3.06
CA PHE A 209 -7.90 -2.75 2.00
C PHE A 209 -9.30 -3.06 1.48
N ALA A 210 -9.59 -4.33 1.16
CA ALA A 210 -10.87 -4.76 0.63
C ALA A 210 -12.01 -4.51 1.62
N THR A 211 -11.78 -4.81 2.91
CA THR A 211 -12.77 -4.59 3.98
C THR A 211 -13.09 -3.10 4.14
N ALA A 212 -12.07 -2.24 4.15
CA ALA A 212 -12.27 -0.80 4.23
C ALA A 212 -13.13 -0.27 3.07
N MET A 213 -12.81 -0.66 1.83
CA MET A 213 -13.55 -0.26 0.64
C MET A 213 -15.00 -0.79 0.66
N HIS A 214 -15.18 -2.05 1.05
CA HIS A 214 -16.51 -2.65 1.10
C HIS A 214 -17.40 -1.97 2.14
N GLN A 215 -16.90 -1.79 3.37
CA GLN A 215 -17.69 -1.20 4.45
C GLN A 215 -18.05 0.27 4.20
N ALA A 216 -17.13 1.05 3.68
CA ALA A 216 -17.34 2.49 3.51
C ALA A 216 -17.98 2.85 2.16
N TRP A 217 -17.67 2.12 1.09
CA TRP A 217 -18.07 2.47 -0.28
C TRP A 217 -18.94 1.41 -0.96
N GLY A 218 -19.19 0.26 -0.34
CA GLY A 218 -19.85 -0.87 -0.95
C GLY A 218 -19.07 -1.46 -2.14
N LEU A 219 -17.77 -1.21 -2.22
CA LEU A 219 -16.93 -1.58 -3.34
C LEU A 219 -16.21 -2.91 -3.09
N GLY A 220 -16.28 -3.82 -4.05
CA GLY A 220 -15.50 -5.04 -4.08
C GLY A 220 -16.05 -6.21 -3.24
N GLY A 221 -17.18 -6.07 -2.55
CA GLY A 221 -17.74 -7.14 -1.70
C GLY A 221 -16.92 -7.42 -0.44
N ALA A 222 -17.39 -8.31 0.43
CA ALA A 222 -16.64 -8.77 1.59
C ALA A 222 -15.43 -9.61 1.16
N TYR A 223 -14.28 -9.42 1.77
CA TYR A 223 -13.09 -10.20 1.46
C TYR A 223 -13.29 -11.66 1.89
N ALA A 224 -13.21 -12.57 0.94
CA ALA A 224 -13.15 -14.01 1.20
C ALA A 224 -11.71 -14.46 0.91
N ALA A 225 -11.03 -15.04 1.92
CA ALA A 225 -9.77 -15.73 1.68
C ALA A 225 -10.05 -16.95 0.77
N ALA A 226 -9.29 -17.05 -0.32
CA ALA A 226 -9.34 -18.19 -1.23
C ALA A 226 -8.68 -19.41 -0.59
#